data_4cff9e333da30be57b9a47da8142fe69
#
_entry.id   4cff9e333da30be57b9a47da8142fe69
#
_cell.length_a   1.000
_cell.length_b   1.000
_cell.length_c   1.000
_cell.angle_alpha   90.00
_cell.angle_beta   90.00
_cell.angle_gamma   90.00
#
_symmetry.space_group_name_H-M   'P 1'
#
loop_
_entity.id
_entity.type
_entity.pdbx_description
1 polymer ?
#
loop_
_entity_poly.entity_id
_entity_poly.type
_entity_poly.pdbx_seq_one_letter_code
_entity_poly.pdbx_strand_id
1 'polypeptide(L)'
;LSYVVQADGSTRFNYYYARNKYNVKFVSEGETVSEGSYTYGTQMPTPSVYRPGYEFVGWEPEVSYTVPARDVTYTAIWKESDDVVYTTKYYLEDENGGYVIDKAGISKGTTGQNVTAAAADYDEGSYIVKDIPSGIVKADGSLVLKVYYDRSTYDITYDTTGGKLENNKQSVKWGTKVITQVPVRDGYAFAGWYTDKECTNSFNGV
;
A
#
# COMPACT_ATOMS: atom_id res chain seq x y z
N LEU A 1 -59.65 18.27 39.59
CA LEU A 1 -60.38 19.28 38.82
C LEU A 1 -61.78 18.77 38.62
N SER A 2 -62.79 19.53 39.08
CA SER A 2 -64.21 19.24 38.84
C SER A 2 -64.82 20.33 37.93
N TYR A 3 -65.74 19.94 37.09
CA TYR A 3 -66.41 20.85 36.17
C TYR A 3 -67.95 20.58 36.20
N VAL A 4 -68.73 21.62 36.18
CA VAL A 4 -70.22 21.51 36.16
C VAL A 4 -70.62 21.49 34.70
N VAL A 5 -71.32 20.41 34.26
CA VAL A 5 -71.83 20.26 32.91
C VAL A 5 -72.98 21.26 32.69
N GLN A 6 -72.91 22.03 31.59
CA GLN A 6 -73.98 23.01 31.23
C GLN A 6 -75.18 22.30 30.64
N ALA A 7 -76.37 22.72 31.10
CA ALA A 7 -77.64 22.12 30.69
C ALA A 7 -78.00 22.36 29.17
N ASP A 8 -77.38 23.32 28.53
CA ASP A 8 -77.54 23.66 27.10
C ASP A 8 -76.75 22.76 26.15
N GLY A 9 -75.96 21.75 26.67
CA GLY A 9 -75.12 20.86 25.89
C GLY A 9 -73.86 21.47 25.32
N SER A 10 -73.46 22.70 25.76
CA SER A 10 -72.31 23.42 25.23
C SER A 10 -71.00 22.96 25.82
N THR A 11 -71.01 22.08 26.86
CA THR A 11 -69.83 21.60 27.56
C THR A 11 -68.96 20.81 26.62
N ARG A 12 -67.71 21.27 26.42
CA ARG A 12 -66.65 20.61 25.63
C ARG A 12 -65.35 20.56 26.41
N PHE A 13 -64.71 19.41 26.36
CA PHE A 13 -63.36 19.23 26.89
C PHE A 13 -62.37 19.13 25.74
N ASN A 14 -61.36 20.00 25.69
CA ASN A 14 -60.30 19.96 24.72
C ASN A 14 -59.07 19.41 25.38
N TYR A 15 -58.43 18.42 24.76
CA TYR A 15 -57.21 17.82 25.23
C TYR A 15 -56.04 18.32 24.40
N TYR A 16 -55.00 18.75 25.07
CA TYR A 16 -53.76 19.21 24.43
C TYR A 16 -52.59 18.32 24.85
N TYR A 17 -51.81 17.90 23.89
CA TYR A 17 -50.63 17.09 24.12
C TYR A 17 -49.40 17.83 23.60
N ALA A 18 -48.33 17.89 24.40
CA ALA A 18 -47.00 18.29 24.00
C ALA A 18 -46.21 17.05 23.61
N ARG A 19 -45.43 17.14 22.55
CA ARG A 19 -44.55 16.04 22.14
C ARG A 19 -43.37 15.93 23.11
N ASN A 20 -43.09 14.73 23.59
CA ASN A 20 -41.93 14.45 24.42
C ASN A 20 -40.63 14.59 23.63
N LYS A 21 -39.51 14.73 24.36
CA LYS A 21 -38.18 14.68 23.83
C LYS A 21 -37.52 13.35 24.19
N TYR A 22 -36.70 12.84 23.28
CA TYR A 22 -35.94 11.60 23.42
C TYR A 22 -34.49 11.82 23.06
N ASN A 23 -33.59 11.10 23.74
CA ASN A 23 -32.17 11.17 23.46
C ASN A 23 -31.84 10.33 22.24
N VAL A 24 -31.14 10.94 21.28
CA VAL A 24 -30.60 10.27 20.10
C VAL A 24 -29.09 10.40 20.15
N LYS A 25 -28.42 9.27 20.04
CA LYS A 25 -26.96 9.17 20.07
C LYS A 25 -26.46 8.41 18.84
N PHE A 26 -25.40 8.92 18.20
CA PHE A 26 -24.69 8.28 17.12
C PHE A 26 -23.27 7.97 17.56
N VAL A 27 -22.83 6.73 17.35
CA VAL A 27 -21.54 6.21 17.79
C VAL A 27 -20.80 5.59 16.60
N SER A 28 -19.52 5.86 16.47
CA SER A 28 -18.63 5.20 15.54
C SER A 28 -17.38 4.73 16.26
N GLU A 29 -17.02 3.45 16.15
CA GLU A 29 -15.87 2.83 16.81
C GLU A 29 -15.79 3.04 18.33
N GLY A 30 -16.94 3.10 18.98
CA GLY A 30 -17.04 3.35 20.42
C GLY A 30 -17.09 4.82 20.81
N GLU A 31 -16.77 5.73 19.90
CA GLU A 31 -16.76 7.16 20.16
C GLU A 31 -18.10 7.81 19.78
N THR A 32 -18.52 8.80 20.58
CA THR A 32 -19.74 9.56 20.29
C THR A 32 -19.51 10.55 19.16
N VAL A 33 -20.20 10.37 18.04
CA VAL A 33 -20.17 11.29 16.90
C VAL A 33 -21.13 12.45 17.11
N SER A 34 -22.34 12.16 17.59
CA SER A 34 -23.38 13.16 17.88
C SER A 34 -24.32 12.64 18.97
N GLU A 35 -24.77 13.51 19.85
CA GLU A 35 -25.74 13.19 20.88
C GLU A 35 -26.61 14.42 21.18
N GLY A 36 -27.91 14.23 21.36
CA GLY A 36 -28.82 15.31 21.71
C GLY A 36 -30.23 14.84 22.06
N SER A 37 -31.02 15.75 22.65
CA SER A 37 -32.43 15.50 23.00
C SER A 37 -33.34 16.18 21.98
N TYR A 38 -34.12 15.40 21.25
CA TYR A 38 -34.93 15.84 20.11
C TYR A 38 -36.42 15.55 20.33
N THR A 39 -37.26 16.41 19.79
CA THR A 39 -38.70 16.26 19.92
C THR A 39 -39.21 15.09 19.05
N TYR A 40 -40.06 14.24 19.64
CA TYR A 40 -40.74 13.14 18.92
C TYR A 40 -41.33 13.57 17.58
N GLY A 41 -41.05 12.81 16.52
CA GLY A 41 -41.59 13.03 15.18
C GLY A 41 -40.95 14.17 14.40
N THR A 42 -39.92 14.85 14.90
CA THR A 42 -39.09 15.76 14.08
C THR A 42 -38.13 14.95 13.21
N GLN A 43 -37.62 15.55 12.14
CA GLN A 43 -36.64 14.93 11.27
C GLN A 43 -35.41 14.46 12.08
N MET A 44 -34.90 13.26 11.76
CA MET A 44 -33.72 12.69 12.41
C MET A 44 -32.45 13.46 12.03
N PRO A 45 -31.64 13.94 13.02
CA PRO A 45 -30.40 14.67 12.76
C PRO A 45 -29.24 13.70 12.52
N THR A 46 -29.24 13.03 11.37
CA THR A 46 -28.22 12.00 11.04
C THR A 46 -26.89 12.67 10.66
N PRO A 47 -25.77 12.41 11.39
CA PRO A 47 -24.46 12.95 11.08
C PRO A 47 -23.79 12.20 9.91
N SER A 48 -22.86 12.88 9.22
CA SER A 48 -21.90 12.23 8.33
C SER A 48 -20.75 11.69 9.12
N VAL A 49 -20.22 10.53 8.71
CA VAL A 49 -19.06 9.89 9.31
C VAL A 49 -18.04 9.51 8.23
N TYR A 50 -16.77 9.47 8.62
CA TYR A 50 -15.67 9.06 7.76
C TYR A 50 -14.67 8.22 8.57
N ARG A 51 -14.18 7.14 7.95
CA ARG A 51 -13.14 6.29 8.49
C ARG A 51 -12.15 5.93 7.36
N PRO A 52 -10.86 6.28 7.50
CA PRO A 52 -9.86 5.96 6.49
C PRO A 52 -9.85 4.47 6.17
N GLY A 53 -9.83 4.11 4.89
CA GLY A 53 -9.76 2.73 4.44
C GLY A 53 -11.03 1.90 4.64
N TYR A 54 -12.15 2.53 4.98
CA TYR A 54 -13.45 1.87 5.14
C TYR A 54 -14.55 2.63 4.41
N GLU A 55 -15.54 1.89 3.94
CA GLU A 55 -16.78 2.40 3.38
C GLU A 55 -17.87 2.41 4.46
N PHE A 56 -18.59 3.52 4.58
CA PHE A 56 -19.75 3.60 5.46
C PHE A 56 -20.93 2.85 4.82
N VAL A 57 -21.41 1.82 5.51
CA VAL A 57 -22.54 0.99 5.05
C VAL A 57 -23.87 1.52 5.54
N GLY A 58 -23.91 2.02 6.79
CA GLY A 58 -25.14 2.50 7.41
C GLY A 58 -25.01 2.56 8.93
N TRP A 59 -26.16 2.71 9.57
CA TRP A 59 -26.30 2.74 11.01
C TRP A 59 -27.10 1.53 11.50
N GLU A 60 -26.72 0.98 12.66
CA GLU A 60 -27.47 -0.07 13.35
C GLU A 60 -27.97 0.47 14.72
N PRO A 61 -29.29 0.36 15.02
CA PRO A 61 -30.36 -0.05 14.10
C PRO A 61 -30.51 0.92 12.91
N GLU A 62 -31.25 0.51 11.86
CA GLU A 62 -31.54 1.37 10.72
C GLU A 62 -32.19 2.69 11.18
N VAL A 63 -31.69 3.80 10.65
CA VAL A 63 -32.14 5.14 11.06
C VAL A 63 -33.53 5.42 10.52
N SER A 64 -34.47 5.67 11.42
CA SER A 64 -35.82 6.12 11.06
C SER A 64 -35.78 7.57 10.55
N TYR A 65 -36.69 7.92 9.61
CA TYR A 65 -36.78 9.28 9.07
C TYR A 65 -37.05 10.34 10.14
N THR A 66 -37.78 9.97 11.21
CA THR A 66 -38.14 10.86 12.30
C THR A 66 -37.70 10.29 13.66
N VAL A 67 -37.53 11.17 14.64
CA VAL A 67 -37.21 10.83 16.04
C VAL A 67 -38.29 9.91 16.63
N PRO A 68 -37.95 8.69 17.08
CA PRO A 68 -38.88 7.72 17.66
C PRO A 68 -39.32 8.14 19.07
N ALA A 69 -40.39 7.47 19.59
CA ALA A 69 -40.89 7.69 20.95
C ALA A 69 -40.09 6.92 22.01
N ARG A 70 -38.77 6.91 21.88
CA ARG A 70 -37.81 6.26 22.82
C ARG A 70 -36.41 6.84 22.62
N ASP A 71 -35.56 6.71 23.63
CA ASP A 71 -34.14 6.92 23.48
C ASP A 71 -33.54 5.85 22.55
N VAL A 72 -32.58 6.24 21.73
CA VAL A 72 -31.94 5.34 20.76
C VAL A 72 -30.48 5.70 20.56
N THR A 73 -29.66 4.65 20.44
CA THR A 73 -28.26 4.76 20.03
C THR A 73 -28.10 4.06 18.69
N TYR A 74 -27.51 4.76 17.72
CA TYR A 74 -27.16 4.25 16.41
C TYR A 74 -25.65 4.03 16.33
N THR A 75 -25.23 2.86 15.90
CA THR A 75 -23.82 2.51 15.72
C THR A 75 -23.47 2.43 14.23
N ALA A 76 -22.39 3.08 13.82
CA ALA A 76 -21.93 3.04 12.44
C ALA A 76 -21.47 1.64 12.05
N ILE A 77 -21.90 1.18 10.87
CA ILE A 77 -21.46 -0.06 10.25
C ILE A 77 -20.47 0.29 9.14
N TRP A 78 -19.32 -0.36 9.16
CA TRP A 78 -18.23 -0.16 8.23
C TRP A 78 -17.90 -1.45 7.49
N LYS A 79 -17.49 -1.32 6.24
CA LYS A 79 -16.90 -2.38 5.40
C LYS A 79 -15.50 -1.95 5.00
N GLU A 80 -14.55 -2.88 4.90
CA GLU A 80 -13.23 -2.62 4.37
C GLU A 80 -13.33 -2.07 2.95
N SER A 81 -12.65 -0.94 2.69
CA SER A 81 -12.52 -0.38 1.34
C SER A 81 -11.54 -1.21 0.52
N ASP A 82 -11.88 -1.49 -0.73
CA ASP A 82 -11.03 -2.14 -1.72
C ASP A 82 -10.23 -1.16 -2.59
N ASP A 83 -10.33 0.13 -2.29
CA ASP A 83 -9.72 1.22 -3.04
C ASP A 83 -8.53 1.88 -2.30
N VAL A 84 -7.97 1.20 -1.28
CA VAL A 84 -6.85 1.72 -0.50
C VAL A 84 -5.56 1.58 -1.28
N VAL A 85 -4.87 2.70 -1.48
CA VAL A 85 -3.59 2.73 -2.21
C VAL A 85 -2.44 2.21 -1.35
N TYR A 86 -1.45 1.57 -2.01
CA TYR A 86 -0.15 1.26 -1.45
C TYR A 86 0.94 1.45 -2.50
N THR A 87 2.19 1.60 -2.05
CA THR A 87 3.32 1.89 -2.93
C THR A 87 4.26 0.70 -2.99
N THR A 88 4.73 0.34 -4.20
CA THR A 88 5.88 -0.55 -4.39
C THR A 88 7.06 0.29 -4.91
N LYS A 89 8.22 0.18 -4.24
CA LYS A 89 9.47 0.84 -4.63
C LYS A 89 10.49 -0.20 -5.07
N TYR A 90 11.15 0.04 -6.19
CA TYR A 90 12.15 -0.82 -6.79
C TYR A 90 13.53 -0.20 -6.63
N TYR A 91 14.46 -0.99 -6.13
CA TYR A 91 15.81 -0.57 -5.83
C TYR A 91 16.81 -1.43 -6.60
N LEU A 92 17.75 -0.79 -7.28
CA LEU A 92 18.83 -1.44 -8.00
C LEU A 92 20.15 -1.29 -7.24
N GLU A 93 20.92 -2.36 -7.22
CA GLU A 93 22.28 -2.33 -6.68
C GLU A 93 23.16 -1.42 -7.56
N ASP A 94 23.87 -0.48 -6.95
CA ASP A 94 24.82 0.40 -7.59
C ASP A 94 26.23 -0.22 -7.69
N GLU A 95 27.19 0.53 -8.24
CA GLU A 95 28.58 0.08 -8.41
C GLU A 95 29.32 -0.12 -7.08
N ASN A 96 28.87 0.51 -6.00
CA ASN A 96 29.47 0.46 -4.67
C ASN A 96 28.82 -0.62 -3.78
N GLY A 97 27.82 -1.36 -4.29
CA GLY A 97 27.06 -2.36 -3.54
C GLY A 97 25.96 -1.76 -2.66
N GLY A 98 25.65 -0.46 -2.82
CA GLY A 98 24.49 0.19 -2.27
C GLY A 98 23.24 -0.04 -3.13
N TYR A 99 22.08 0.46 -2.68
CA TYR A 99 20.84 0.38 -3.44
C TYR A 99 20.28 1.78 -3.67
N VAL A 100 19.99 2.07 -4.92
CA VAL A 100 19.34 3.31 -5.34
C VAL A 100 17.94 3.03 -5.86
N ILE A 101 17.01 3.95 -5.58
CA ILE A 101 15.64 3.83 -6.10
C ILE A 101 15.67 4.06 -7.62
N ASP A 102 15.08 3.12 -8.36
CA ASP A 102 14.90 3.23 -9.80
C ASP A 102 13.50 3.74 -10.14
N LYS A 103 12.48 3.07 -9.64
CA LYS A 103 11.08 3.42 -9.91
C LYS A 103 10.17 3.11 -8.73
N ALA A 104 8.96 3.68 -8.76
CA ALA A 104 7.90 3.35 -7.82
C ALA A 104 6.58 3.22 -8.58
N GLY A 105 5.73 2.33 -8.09
CA GLY A 105 4.37 2.11 -8.58
C GLY A 105 3.35 2.25 -7.46
N ILE A 106 2.13 2.66 -7.83
CA ILE A 106 0.99 2.72 -6.92
C ILE A 106 0.01 1.62 -7.33
N SER A 107 -0.46 0.86 -6.35
CA SER A 107 -1.47 -0.17 -6.51
C SER A 107 -2.59 0.04 -5.50
N LYS A 108 -3.72 -0.64 -5.70
CA LYS A 108 -4.86 -0.62 -4.79
C LYS A 108 -5.09 -2.01 -4.21
N GLY A 109 -5.65 -2.04 -3.00
CA GLY A 109 -6.00 -3.28 -2.32
C GLY A 109 -7.03 -3.02 -1.22
N THR A 110 -7.59 -4.10 -0.69
CA THR A 110 -8.57 -4.05 0.40
C THR A 110 -7.86 -3.87 1.74
N THR A 111 -8.39 -3.00 2.60
CA THR A 111 -7.90 -2.85 3.99
C THR A 111 -7.75 -4.23 4.66
N GLY A 112 -6.60 -4.49 5.26
CA GLY A 112 -6.30 -5.76 5.94
C GLY A 112 -5.87 -6.90 5.00
N GLN A 113 -5.97 -6.74 3.68
CA GLN A 113 -5.52 -7.74 2.71
C GLN A 113 -4.00 -7.87 2.73
N ASN A 114 -3.50 -9.10 2.68
CA ASN A 114 -2.08 -9.36 2.41
C ASN A 114 -1.83 -9.29 0.90
N VAL A 115 -0.92 -8.44 0.49
CA VAL A 115 -0.51 -8.24 -0.91
C VAL A 115 0.97 -8.53 -1.08
N THR A 116 1.34 -9.02 -2.25
CA THR A 116 2.73 -9.33 -2.61
C THR A 116 3.16 -8.41 -3.74
N ALA A 117 4.36 -7.87 -3.68
CA ALA A 117 4.91 -7.05 -4.76
C ALA A 117 5.02 -7.87 -6.05
N ALA A 118 4.78 -7.24 -7.19
CA ALA A 118 5.17 -7.81 -8.47
C ALA A 118 6.65 -7.54 -8.73
N ALA A 119 7.36 -8.49 -9.35
CA ALA A 119 8.67 -8.22 -9.90
C ALA A 119 8.56 -7.21 -11.04
N ALA A 120 9.56 -6.36 -11.19
CA ALA A 120 9.70 -5.50 -12.36
C ALA A 120 10.67 -6.16 -13.35
N ASP A 121 10.40 -5.98 -14.63
CA ASP A 121 11.27 -6.46 -15.68
C ASP A 121 12.44 -5.48 -15.89
N TYR A 122 13.63 -6.06 -16.02
CA TYR A 122 14.87 -5.40 -16.39
C TYR A 122 15.52 -6.16 -17.53
N ASP A 123 16.48 -5.53 -18.21
CA ASP A 123 17.19 -6.16 -19.32
C ASP A 123 17.73 -7.52 -18.90
N GLU A 124 17.53 -8.51 -19.77
CA GLU A 124 17.95 -9.90 -19.51
C GLU A 124 19.42 -9.96 -19.12
N GLY A 125 19.67 -10.63 -18.01
CA GLY A 125 21.02 -10.79 -17.46
C GLY A 125 21.56 -9.58 -16.70
N SER A 126 20.91 -8.41 -16.68
CA SER A 126 21.44 -7.23 -15.97
C SER A 126 21.28 -7.33 -14.46
N TYR A 127 20.08 -7.67 -14.00
CA TYR A 127 19.72 -7.72 -12.59
C TYR A 127 18.97 -9.00 -12.22
N ILE A 128 19.12 -9.42 -10.98
CA ILE A 128 18.39 -10.55 -10.38
C ILE A 128 17.62 -10.03 -9.19
N VAL A 129 16.31 -10.34 -9.12
CA VAL A 129 15.50 -10.01 -7.94
C VAL A 129 16.04 -10.76 -6.72
N LYS A 130 16.22 -10.02 -5.63
CA LYS A 130 16.74 -10.57 -4.38
C LYS A 130 15.63 -11.16 -3.53
N ASP A 131 14.52 -10.44 -3.40
CA ASP A 131 13.36 -10.82 -2.60
C ASP A 131 12.10 -10.14 -3.12
N ILE A 132 10.97 -10.83 -2.99
CA ILE A 132 9.64 -10.31 -3.31
C ILE A 132 8.85 -10.16 -2.01
N PRO A 133 8.76 -8.94 -1.47
CA PRO A 133 8.11 -8.70 -0.20
C PRO A 133 6.59 -8.79 -0.29
N SER A 134 5.98 -9.16 0.83
CA SER A 134 4.54 -9.07 1.08
C SER A 134 4.26 -8.14 2.24
N GLY A 135 3.04 -7.63 2.32
CA GLY A 135 2.60 -6.78 3.42
C GLY A 135 1.09 -6.63 3.47
N ILE A 136 0.59 -6.16 4.62
CA ILE A 136 -0.84 -5.95 4.83
C ILE A 136 -1.20 -4.52 4.45
N VAL A 137 -2.21 -4.36 3.58
CA VAL A 137 -2.77 -3.06 3.18
C VAL A 137 -3.32 -2.36 4.42
N LYS A 138 -2.74 -1.21 4.75
CA LYS A 138 -3.14 -0.40 5.88
C LYS A 138 -4.21 0.59 5.47
N ALA A 139 -5.21 0.77 6.33
CA ALA A 139 -6.34 1.67 6.10
C ALA A 139 -5.92 3.11 5.76
N ASP A 140 -4.78 3.56 6.26
CA ASP A 140 -4.22 4.90 6.03
C ASP A 140 -3.40 5.03 4.73
N GLY A 141 -3.27 3.93 3.95
CA GLY A 141 -2.50 3.92 2.70
C GLY A 141 -0.98 3.94 2.88
N SER A 142 -0.46 3.72 4.10
CA SER A 142 0.96 3.87 4.41
C SER A 142 1.82 2.65 4.07
N LEU A 143 1.26 1.57 3.49
CA LEU A 143 2.03 0.39 3.12
C LEU A 143 3.01 0.73 1.98
N VAL A 144 4.30 0.40 2.20
CA VAL A 144 5.35 0.49 1.19
C VAL A 144 6.07 -0.85 1.10
N LEU A 145 5.98 -1.51 -0.06
CA LEU A 145 6.75 -2.70 -0.39
C LEU A 145 8.04 -2.27 -1.09
N LYS A 146 9.18 -2.89 -0.70
CA LYS A 146 10.51 -2.55 -1.26
C LYS A 146 11.10 -3.78 -1.91
N VAL A 147 11.25 -3.77 -3.23
CA VAL A 147 11.84 -4.85 -4.03
C VAL A 147 13.27 -4.46 -4.36
N TYR A 148 14.21 -5.34 -4.06
CA TYR A 148 15.64 -5.13 -4.30
C TYR A 148 16.12 -6.05 -5.41
N TYR A 149 17.00 -5.53 -6.25
CA TYR A 149 17.63 -6.24 -7.36
C TYR A 149 19.13 -6.12 -7.24
N ASP A 150 19.80 -7.28 -7.17
CA ASP A 150 21.26 -7.37 -7.20
C ASP A 150 21.72 -7.39 -8.66
N ARG A 151 22.88 -6.79 -8.96
CA ARG A 151 23.52 -6.92 -10.27
C ARG A 151 23.93 -8.37 -10.50
N SER A 152 23.63 -8.90 -11.68
CA SER A 152 24.02 -10.25 -12.09
C SER A 152 25.54 -10.42 -12.04
N THR A 153 25.98 -11.60 -11.68
CA THR A 153 27.42 -11.93 -11.61
C THR A 153 27.81 -12.82 -12.78
N TYR A 154 28.90 -12.50 -13.42
CA TYR A 154 29.46 -13.23 -14.57
C TYR A 154 30.89 -13.65 -14.34
N ASP A 155 31.26 -14.85 -14.79
CA ASP A 155 32.61 -15.34 -14.75
C ASP A 155 33.35 -15.02 -16.04
N ILE A 156 34.47 -14.34 -15.92
CA ILE A 156 35.44 -14.09 -16.98
C ILE A 156 36.52 -15.13 -16.87
N THR A 157 36.82 -15.83 -17.96
CA THR A 157 37.95 -16.78 -18.07
C THR A 157 38.95 -16.24 -19.05
N TYR A 158 40.22 -16.21 -18.65
CA TYR A 158 41.34 -15.78 -19.46
C TYR A 158 42.08 -17.00 -20.04
N ASP A 159 42.04 -17.17 -21.37
CA ASP A 159 42.88 -18.13 -22.08
C ASP A 159 44.19 -17.44 -22.47
N THR A 160 45.27 -17.80 -21.81
CA THR A 160 46.60 -17.18 -21.98
C THR A 160 47.43 -17.82 -23.08
N THR A 161 46.91 -18.86 -23.74
CA THR A 161 47.62 -19.60 -24.83
C THR A 161 49.03 -20.02 -24.43
N GLY A 162 49.22 -20.49 -23.18
CA GLY A 162 50.52 -20.93 -22.63
C GLY A 162 51.31 -19.87 -21.85
N GLY A 163 50.79 -18.66 -21.71
CA GLY A 163 51.26 -17.66 -20.74
C GLY A 163 50.82 -18.00 -19.33
N LYS A 164 51.38 -17.33 -18.33
CA LYS A 164 51.03 -17.48 -16.91
C LYS A 164 50.32 -16.23 -16.41
N LEU A 165 49.19 -16.43 -15.74
CA LEU A 165 48.49 -15.44 -14.92
C LEU A 165 48.40 -15.96 -13.48
N GLU A 166 48.36 -15.08 -12.52
CA GLU A 166 48.11 -15.44 -11.13
C GLU A 166 46.71 -16.04 -10.96
N ASN A 167 45.68 -15.41 -11.59
CA ASN A 167 44.34 -15.89 -11.63
C ASN A 167 43.78 -15.85 -13.07
N ASN A 168 43.42 -17.02 -13.60
CA ASN A 168 42.83 -17.11 -14.95
C ASN A 168 41.31 -17.06 -14.97
N LYS A 169 40.68 -16.78 -13.81
CA LYS A 169 39.22 -16.59 -13.67
C LYS A 169 38.97 -15.41 -12.77
N GLN A 170 37.92 -14.67 -13.09
CA GLN A 170 37.44 -13.54 -12.30
C GLN A 170 35.93 -13.48 -12.37
N SER A 171 35.22 -13.40 -11.22
CA SER A 171 33.80 -13.15 -11.14
C SER A 171 33.55 -11.66 -10.99
N VAL A 172 32.75 -11.09 -11.84
CA VAL A 172 32.45 -9.65 -11.86
C VAL A 172 30.95 -9.42 -11.98
N LYS A 173 30.47 -8.34 -11.36
CA LYS A 173 29.06 -7.93 -11.51
C LYS A 173 28.84 -7.21 -12.84
N TRP A 174 27.66 -7.38 -13.41
CA TRP A 174 27.23 -6.68 -14.62
C TRP A 174 27.50 -5.16 -14.50
N GLY A 175 27.96 -4.55 -15.59
CA GLY A 175 28.30 -3.12 -15.62
C GLY A 175 29.63 -2.75 -14.94
N THR A 176 30.37 -3.71 -14.39
CA THR A 176 31.71 -3.44 -13.81
C THR A 176 32.74 -3.30 -14.89
N LYS A 177 33.59 -2.26 -14.84
CA LYS A 177 34.78 -2.16 -15.68
C LYS A 177 35.81 -3.19 -15.25
N VAL A 178 36.19 -4.05 -16.19
CA VAL A 178 37.16 -5.10 -15.95
C VAL A 178 38.56 -4.55 -16.22
N ILE A 179 39.44 -4.66 -15.20
CA ILE A 179 40.88 -4.40 -15.36
C ILE A 179 41.53 -5.73 -15.69
N THR A 180 42.07 -5.84 -16.91
CA THR A 180 42.75 -7.06 -17.37
C THR A 180 44.17 -7.11 -16.83
N GLN A 181 44.63 -8.33 -16.48
CA GLN A 181 46.00 -8.60 -16.10
C GLN A 181 46.84 -8.87 -17.35
N VAL A 182 48.15 -8.62 -17.29
CA VAL A 182 49.05 -8.92 -18.37
C VAL A 182 49.72 -10.28 -18.09
N PRO A 183 49.49 -11.32 -18.92
CA PRO A 183 50.14 -12.62 -18.73
C PRO A 183 51.60 -12.55 -19.11
N VAL A 184 52.40 -13.41 -18.47
CA VAL A 184 53.85 -13.56 -18.76
C VAL A 184 54.10 -14.87 -19.49
N ARG A 185 54.84 -14.82 -20.60
CA ARG A 185 55.31 -15.99 -21.36
C ARG A 185 56.77 -15.80 -21.78
N ASP A 186 57.61 -16.72 -21.34
CA ASP A 186 59.03 -16.64 -21.63
C ASP A 186 59.30 -16.63 -23.13
N GLY A 187 60.07 -15.63 -23.59
CA GLY A 187 60.42 -15.45 -25.01
C GLY A 187 59.36 -14.74 -25.86
N TYR A 188 58.25 -14.29 -25.26
CA TYR A 188 57.14 -13.61 -25.98
C TYR A 188 56.81 -12.27 -25.36
N ALA A 189 56.40 -11.31 -26.18
CA ALA A 189 55.79 -10.07 -25.72
C ALA A 189 54.26 -10.22 -25.76
N PHE A 190 53.57 -9.71 -24.75
CA PHE A 190 52.10 -9.66 -24.73
C PHE A 190 51.60 -8.66 -25.78
N ALA A 191 50.73 -9.11 -26.71
CA ALA A 191 50.20 -8.30 -27.80
C ALA A 191 48.83 -7.72 -27.53
N GLY A 192 48.08 -8.25 -26.53
CA GLY A 192 46.75 -7.80 -26.18
C GLY A 192 45.78 -8.94 -25.86
N TRP A 193 44.64 -8.59 -25.34
CA TRP A 193 43.51 -9.49 -25.16
C TRP A 193 42.58 -9.41 -26.37
N TYR A 194 41.96 -10.54 -26.75
CA TYR A 194 41.01 -10.68 -27.84
C TYR A 194 39.78 -11.43 -27.36
N THR A 195 38.61 -11.13 -27.95
CA THR A 195 37.35 -11.79 -27.60
C THR A 195 37.09 -13.04 -28.44
N ASP A 196 37.90 -13.26 -29.48
CA ASP A 196 37.84 -14.42 -30.38
C ASP A 196 39.19 -15.16 -30.41
N LYS A 197 39.12 -16.42 -30.77
CA LYS A 197 40.28 -17.31 -30.80
C LYS A 197 41.26 -16.99 -31.93
N GLU A 198 40.73 -16.38 -33.00
CA GLU A 198 41.48 -15.97 -34.21
C GLU A 198 42.24 -14.65 -33.98
N CYS A 199 42.11 -14.03 -32.79
CA CYS A 199 42.73 -12.76 -32.43
C CYS A 199 42.43 -11.63 -33.43
N THR A 200 41.19 -11.57 -33.92
CA THR A 200 40.70 -10.54 -34.86
C THR A 200 39.98 -9.39 -34.15
N ASN A 201 39.33 -9.67 -33.03
CA ASN A 201 38.57 -8.69 -32.27
C ASN A 201 39.30 -8.36 -30.95
N SER A 202 40.09 -7.27 -30.97
CA SER A 202 40.83 -6.84 -29.79
C SER A 202 39.87 -6.39 -28.67
N PHE A 203 40.14 -6.84 -27.44
CA PHE A 203 39.48 -6.36 -26.26
C PHE A 203 40.17 -5.10 -25.77
N ASN A 204 39.55 -3.93 -25.97
CA ASN A 204 40.14 -2.64 -25.61
C ASN A 204 39.71 -2.15 -24.21
N GLY A 205 39.03 -2.99 -23.43
CA GLY A 205 38.49 -2.63 -22.10
C GLY A 205 37.49 -1.46 -22.25
N VAL A 206 36.24 -1.68 -21.94
CA VAL A 206 35.24 -0.57 -21.90
C VAL A 206 35.29 0.07 -20.55
#